data_5d84fa4bef7d4c250e6082c3015d015a
#
_entry.id   5d84fa4bef7d4c250e6082c3015d015a
#
_cell.length_a   1.000
_cell.length_b   1.000
_cell.length_c   1.000
_cell.angle_alpha   90.00
_cell.angle_beta   90.00
_cell.angle_gamma   90.00
#
_symmetry.space_group_name_H-M   'P 1'
#
loop_
_entity.id
_entity.type
_entity.pdbx_description
1 polymer ?
#
loop_
_entity_poly.entity_id
_entity_poly.type
_entity_poly.pdbx_seq_one_letter_code
_entity_poly.pdbx_strand_id
1 'polypeptide(L)'
;MLGTGLLFYTKGLFIMASDNIKGMKNHTKYEVGYFMPPVPSYDWVKKDHMDRPPVWCSVDLRDGNQALIVPMSLEEKLEFFEYLCQLGFKEIEVGFPAASETEYEFLRTLIEKNLIPDDVTIQVLTQSREHIIDKTFKSLEGVKNAIVHLYNSTSVAQREQVFRKSKDEIKKIATDGAELVKKYADSFPGDTHFTFEYSPESFTGTEVDYALEVCNAVIDIWQPCPERKTIINLPATVEMSMPHVYASQVEYMSKNLHCRENVIVSLHPHNDRGTAVADCELGMLAGGDRVEGTLFGNGERTGNADIITVAKNLFSHGVDPQLDFSDMPRIVEMYEKFTDLKVSPRQPYGGSLVFAAFSGSHQDAIAKGMHHIETNHPDKWSCPYLLIDPHDVGREYEADVIRINSQSGKGGVAYVLETNYGYDIPKKMREEIGYLMKHISDEAHKELS
;
A
#
# COMPACT_ATOMS: atom_id res chain seq x y z
N MET A 1 33.02 -22.11 49.72
CA MET A 1 33.18 -22.83 48.43
C MET A 1 31.81 -23.21 47.85
N LEU A 2 31.06 -22.23 47.39
CA LEU A 2 29.78 -22.44 46.69
C LEU A 2 29.58 -21.28 45.69
N GLY A 3 30.44 -21.21 44.68
CA GLY A 3 30.37 -20.11 43.74
C GLY A 3 30.76 -20.41 42.29
N THR A 4 31.27 -21.63 42.02
CA THR A 4 31.86 -21.94 40.71
C THR A 4 31.05 -22.95 39.88
N GLY A 5 30.05 -23.63 40.50
CA GLY A 5 29.25 -24.65 39.80
C GLY A 5 28.14 -24.10 38.90
N LEU A 6 27.59 -22.90 39.21
CA LEU A 6 26.46 -22.35 38.45
C LEU A 6 26.89 -21.66 37.15
N LEU A 7 28.13 -21.12 37.10
CA LEU A 7 28.61 -20.45 35.88
C LEU A 7 29.02 -21.44 34.78
N PHE A 8 29.45 -22.65 35.17
CA PHE A 8 29.78 -23.68 34.17
C PHE A 8 28.54 -24.33 33.54
N TYR A 9 27.44 -24.44 34.29
CA TYR A 9 26.20 -25.01 33.77
C TYR A 9 25.51 -24.06 32.78
N THR A 10 25.53 -22.76 33.04
CA THR A 10 24.98 -21.77 32.13
C THR A 10 25.79 -21.59 30.84
N LYS A 11 27.15 -21.67 30.92
CA LYS A 11 27.98 -21.64 29.70
C LYS A 11 27.84 -22.90 28.86
N GLY A 12 27.72 -24.09 29.45
CA GLY A 12 27.51 -25.33 28.72
C GLY A 12 26.14 -25.40 28.03
N LEU A 13 25.09 -24.90 28.69
CA LEU A 13 23.76 -24.83 28.11
C LEU A 13 23.66 -23.83 26.95
N PHE A 14 24.33 -22.70 27.05
CA PHE A 14 24.38 -21.68 26.01
C PHE A 14 25.20 -22.15 24.78
N ILE A 15 26.31 -22.85 24.99
CA ILE A 15 27.11 -23.42 23.89
C ILE A 15 26.37 -24.57 23.23
N MET A 16 25.71 -25.46 23.97
CA MET A 16 24.88 -26.53 23.40
C MET A 16 23.66 -26.01 22.65
N ALA A 17 23.05 -24.90 23.10
CA ALA A 17 21.94 -24.25 22.36
C ALA A 17 22.44 -23.61 21.06
N SER A 18 23.65 -23.00 21.04
CA SER A 18 24.23 -22.41 19.82
C SER A 18 24.65 -23.45 18.79
N ASP A 19 25.17 -24.60 19.22
CA ASP A 19 25.59 -25.68 18.32
C ASP A 19 24.41 -26.47 17.70
N ASN A 20 23.21 -26.36 18.28
CA ASN A 20 22.01 -27.01 17.79
C ASN A 20 21.05 -26.09 17.01
N ILE A 21 21.29 -24.80 16.95
CA ILE A 21 20.52 -23.89 16.10
C ILE A 21 20.96 -24.10 14.65
N LYS A 22 20.29 -25.02 13.97
CA LYS A 22 20.41 -25.16 12.52
C LYS A 22 19.65 -23.99 11.89
N GLY A 23 20.36 -22.99 11.43
CA GLY A 23 19.79 -21.91 10.61
C GLY A 23 19.04 -22.47 9.37
N MET A 24 18.29 -21.62 8.71
CA MET A 24 17.59 -21.99 7.47
C MET A 24 18.62 -22.39 6.41
N LYS A 25 18.36 -23.57 5.79
CA LYS A 25 19.17 -24.08 4.68
C LYS A 25 18.85 -23.32 3.40
N ASN A 26 19.76 -23.42 2.45
CA ASN A 26 19.59 -22.91 1.08
C ASN A 26 19.53 -21.38 0.92
N HIS A 27 19.87 -20.60 1.96
CA HIS A 27 19.93 -19.14 1.84
C HIS A 27 20.95 -18.65 0.81
N THR A 28 21.99 -19.45 0.54
CA THR A 28 23.07 -19.14 -0.41
C THR A 28 22.65 -19.15 -1.90
N LYS A 29 21.43 -19.61 -2.21
CA LYS A 29 20.88 -19.54 -3.57
C LYS A 29 20.28 -18.19 -3.95
N TYR A 30 20.18 -17.26 -2.98
CA TYR A 30 19.61 -15.94 -3.19
C TYR A 30 20.71 -14.88 -3.31
N GLU A 31 20.45 -13.89 -4.14
CA GLU A 31 21.34 -12.73 -4.28
C GLU A 31 21.38 -11.90 -2.99
N VAL A 32 22.55 -11.35 -2.69
CA VAL A 32 22.75 -10.55 -1.47
C VAL A 32 22.15 -9.14 -1.60
N GLY A 33 22.07 -8.61 -2.80
CA GLY A 33 21.52 -7.29 -3.08
C GLY A 33 21.13 -7.11 -4.54
N TYR A 34 20.32 -6.10 -4.82
CA TYR A 34 19.81 -5.78 -6.15
C TYR A 34 19.99 -4.30 -6.47
N PHE A 35 20.69 -4.03 -7.55
CA PHE A 35 20.71 -2.80 -8.34
C PHE A 35 20.69 -1.48 -7.57
N MET A 36 21.52 -1.37 -6.52
CA MET A 36 21.78 -0.05 -5.92
C MET A 36 22.28 0.90 -7.02
N PRO A 37 21.80 2.14 -7.09
CA PRO A 37 22.26 3.11 -8.07
C PRO A 37 23.78 3.32 -8.03
N PRO A 38 24.43 3.56 -9.17
CA PRO A 38 25.89 3.70 -9.22
C PRO A 38 26.40 4.92 -8.43
N VAL A 39 25.57 5.98 -8.32
CA VAL A 39 25.87 7.19 -7.57
C VAL A 39 24.64 7.58 -6.74
N PRO A 40 24.41 6.97 -5.59
CA PRO A 40 23.31 7.36 -4.71
C PRO A 40 23.60 8.73 -4.07
N SER A 41 22.62 9.62 -4.04
CA SER A 41 22.76 10.96 -3.46
C SER A 41 22.18 11.08 -2.05
N TYR A 42 21.26 10.20 -1.68
CA TYR A 42 20.63 10.13 -0.35
C TYR A 42 20.00 11.45 0.13
N ASP A 43 19.51 12.32 -0.77
CA ASP A 43 18.89 13.56 -0.36
C ASP A 43 17.54 13.34 0.35
N TRP A 44 16.85 12.24 0.02
CA TRP A 44 15.62 11.84 0.67
C TRP A 44 15.77 11.58 2.17
N VAL A 45 16.93 11.11 2.63
CA VAL A 45 17.23 10.85 4.07
C VAL A 45 17.22 12.14 4.90
N LYS A 46 17.37 13.30 4.28
CA LYS A 46 17.39 14.60 4.97
C LYS A 46 15.99 15.11 5.30
N LYS A 47 14.95 14.51 4.69
CA LYS A 47 13.56 14.86 4.93
C LYS A 47 13.00 13.94 6.02
N ASP A 48 12.27 14.47 6.96
CA ASP A 48 11.66 13.74 8.07
C ASP A 48 10.16 13.47 7.88
N HIS A 49 9.53 14.14 6.91
CA HIS A 49 8.12 13.97 6.57
C HIS A 49 7.84 14.42 5.13
N MET A 50 6.63 14.11 4.66
CA MET A 50 6.04 14.67 3.44
C MET A 50 5.18 15.89 3.81
N ASP A 51 5.23 16.93 3.01
CA ASP A 51 4.49 18.21 3.18
C ASP A 51 3.21 18.28 2.34
N ARG A 52 3.01 17.31 1.45
CA ARG A 52 1.81 17.20 0.59
C ARG A 52 1.52 15.75 0.24
N PRO A 53 0.25 15.41 -0.06
CA PRO A 53 -0.08 14.08 -0.56
C PRO A 53 0.47 13.87 -1.97
N PRO A 54 0.69 12.62 -2.39
CA PRO A 54 0.90 12.28 -3.80
C PRO A 54 -0.41 12.35 -4.58
N VAL A 55 -0.34 12.22 -5.89
CA VAL A 55 -1.49 11.83 -6.70
C VAL A 55 -1.77 10.35 -6.41
N TRP A 56 -3.02 10.02 -6.10
CA TRP A 56 -3.42 8.64 -5.81
C TRP A 56 -4.07 8.00 -7.02
N CYS A 57 -3.61 6.80 -7.37
CA CYS A 57 -4.29 5.95 -8.34
C CYS A 57 -4.73 4.64 -7.68
N SER A 58 -6.03 4.37 -7.67
CA SER A 58 -6.52 3.04 -7.29
C SER A 58 -6.30 2.06 -8.44
N VAL A 59 -5.67 0.94 -8.15
CA VAL A 59 -5.56 -0.21 -9.07
C VAL A 59 -6.42 -1.40 -8.61
N ASP A 60 -7.37 -1.17 -7.70
CA ASP A 60 -8.29 -2.19 -7.17
C ASP A 60 -9.04 -2.94 -8.27
N LEU A 61 -9.52 -2.22 -9.29
CA LEU A 61 -10.35 -2.77 -10.38
C LEU A 61 -9.55 -3.47 -11.47
N ARG A 62 -8.22 -3.29 -11.51
CA ARG A 62 -7.34 -4.00 -12.43
C ARG A 62 -6.45 -5.00 -11.70
N ASP A 63 -5.43 -4.56 -10.98
CA ASP A 63 -4.42 -5.41 -10.35
C ASP A 63 -5.01 -6.15 -9.12
N GLY A 64 -5.83 -5.45 -8.35
CA GLY A 64 -6.58 -6.04 -7.24
C GLY A 64 -7.58 -7.10 -7.72
N ASN A 65 -8.40 -6.77 -8.74
CA ASN A 65 -9.38 -7.70 -9.32
C ASN A 65 -8.72 -8.92 -9.99
N GLN A 66 -7.58 -8.71 -10.67
CA GLN A 66 -6.83 -9.79 -11.32
C GLN A 66 -6.39 -10.87 -10.33
N ALA A 67 -6.13 -10.49 -9.08
CA ALA A 67 -5.64 -11.36 -8.02
C ALA A 67 -6.76 -12.14 -7.29
N LEU A 68 -8.01 -11.84 -7.53
CA LEU A 68 -9.14 -12.51 -6.88
C LEU A 68 -9.33 -13.92 -7.44
N ILE A 69 -9.70 -14.86 -6.55
CA ILE A 69 -10.06 -16.24 -6.95
C ILE A 69 -11.28 -16.22 -7.88
N VAL A 70 -12.25 -15.37 -7.56
CA VAL A 70 -13.40 -15.08 -8.41
C VAL A 70 -13.34 -13.58 -8.74
N PRO A 71 -12.95 -13.20 -9.97
CA PRO A 71 -12.96 -11.81 -10.39
C PRO A 71 -14.37 -11.20 -10.28
N MET A 72 -14.43 -9.90 -10.04
CA MET A 72 -15.70 -9.16 -9.91
C MET A 72 -16.52 -9.24 -11.18
N SER A 73 -17.85 -9.35 -11.02
CA SER A 73 -18.82 -9.16 -12.09
C SER A 73 -18.85 -7.72 -12.58
N LEU A 74 -19.52 -7.48 -13.70
CA LEU A 74 -19.75 -6.13 -14.23
C LEU A 74 -20.43 -5.22 -13.20
N GLU A 75 -21.47 -5.72 -12.53
CA GLU A 75 -22.22 -4.97 -11.53
C GLU A 75 -21.38 -4.61 -10.32
N GLU A 76 -20.58 -5.55 -9.81
CA GLU A 76 -19.67 -5.31 -8.69
C GLU A 76 -18.58 -4.29 -9.06
N LYS A 77 -18.03 -4.36 -10.27
CA LYS A 77 -17.05 -3.37 -10.75
C LYS A 77 -17.66 -1.97 -10.86
N LEU A 78 -18.90 -1.85 -11.33
CA LEU A 78 -19.58 -0.56 -11.42
C LEU A 78 -19.82 0.05 -10.04
N GLU A 79 -20.31 -0.75 -9.09
CA GLU A 79 -20.53 -0.30 -7.71
C GLU A 79 -19.21 0.07 -7.01
N PHE A 80 -18.17 -0.72 -7.24
CA PHE A 80 -16.86 -0.43 -6.62
C PHE A 80 -16.20 0.81 -7.24
N PHE A 81 -16.34 1.02 -8.55
CA PHE A 81 -15.87 2.25 -9.19
C PHE A 81 -16.54 3.49 -8.60
N GLU A 82 -17.86 3.47 -8.43
CA GLU A 82 -18.60 4.56 -7.79
C GLU A 82 -18.09 4.80 -6.37
N TYR A 83 -17.87 3.73 -5.61
CA TYR A 83 -17.36 3.83 -4.24
C TYR A 83 -15.94 4.42 -4.19
N LEU A 84 -15.03 4.02 -5.07
CA LEU A 84 -13.70 4.61 -5.18
C LEU A 84 -13.76 6.12 -5.49
N CYS A 85 -14.68 6.54 -6.36
CA CYS A 85 -14.91 7.97 -6.62
C CYS A 85 -15.41 8.70 -5.36
N GLN A 86 -16.30 8.08 -4.56
CA GLN A 86 -16.79 8.63 -3.29
C GLN A 86 -15.67 8.78 -2.25
N LEU A 87 -14.70 7.86 -2.22
CA LEU A 87 -13.51 7.96 -1.35
C LEU A 87 -12.54 9.07 -1.78
N GLY A 88 -12.74 9.71 -2.94
CA GLY A 88 -11.95 10.83 -3.43
C GLY A 88 -10.88 10.50 -4.45
N PHE A 89 -10.77 9.26 -4.93
CA PHE A 89 -9.81 8.93 -5.98
C PHE A 89 -10.10 9.72 -7.25
N LYS A 90 -9.04 10.32 -7.82
CA LYS A 90 -9.11 11.09 -9.08
C LYS A 90 -8.49 10.36 -10.25
N GLU A 91 -7.72 9.32 -9.99
CA GLU A 91 -7.20 8.40 -10.99
C GLU A 91 -7.54 6.96 -10.58
N ILE A 92 -8.14 6.19 -11.49
CA ILE A 92 -8.57 4.81 -11.24
C ILE A 92 -8.22 3.95 -12.44
N GLU A 93 -7.39 2.92 -12.24
CA GLU A 93 -7.09 1.93 -13.27
C GLU A 93 -8.23 0.92 -13.34
N VAL A 94 -9.05 1.05 -14.37
CA VAL A 94 -10.32 0.33 -14.51
C VAL A 94 -10.17 -1.06 -15.11
N GLY A 95 -9.05 -1.36 -15.77
CA GLY A 95 -8.81 -2.69 -16.30
C GLY A 95 -7.87 -2.75 -17.49
N PHE A 96 -7.85 -3.93 -18.13
CA PHE A 96 -7.14 -4.20 -19.37
C PHE A 96 -8.16 -4.58 -20.47
N PRO A 97 -8.77 -3.60 -21.13
CA PRO A 97 -9.95 -3.83 -22.01
C PRO A 97 -9.64 -4.72 -23.21
N ALA A 98 -8.36 -4.84 -23.61
CA ALA A 98 -7.98 -5.76 -24.66
C ALA A 98 -7.87 -7.22 -24.22
N ALA A 99 -7.81 -7.50 -22.90
CA ALA A 99 -7.57 -8.83 -22.35
C ALA A 99 -8.85 -9.68 -22.23
N SER A 100 -10.00 -9.07 -21.94
CA SER A 100 -11.27 -9.78 -21.77
C SER A 100 -12.48 -8.97 -22.21
N GLU A 101 -13.58 -9.65 -22.54
CA GLU A 101 -14.83 -8.99 -22.89
C GLU A 101 -15.46 -8.27 -21.69
N THR A 102 -15.38 -8.83 -20.48
CA THR A 102 -15.88 -8.18 -19.25
C THR A 102 -15.16 -6.85 -18.99
N GLU A 103 -13.84 -6.79 -19.17
CA GLU A 103 -13.06 -5.57 -19.02
C GLU A 103 -13.44 -4.52 -20.08
N TYR A 104 -13.68 -4.97 -21.30
CA TYR A 104 -14.13 -4.11 -22.40
C TYR A 104 -15.54 -3.57 -22.12
N GLU A 105 -16.49 -4.45 -21.75
CA GLU A 105 -17.88 -4.09 -21.46
C GLU A 105 -17.99 -3.15 -20.27
N PHE A 106 -17.20 -3.38 -19.23
CA PHE A 106 -17.14 -2.50 -18.05
C PHE A 106 -16.75 -1.07 -18.43
N LEU A 107 -15.64 -0.92 -19.17
CA LEU A 107 -15.18 0.39 -19.62
C LEU A 107 -16.20 1.07 -20.53
N ARG A 108 -16.76 0.33 -21.51
CA ARG A 108 -17.81 0.87 -22.38
C ARG A 108 -19.05 1.31 -21.60
N THR A 109 -19.43 0.53 -20.58
CA THR A 109 -20.58 0.88 -19.72
C THR A 109 -20.33 2.18 -18.95
N LEU A 110 -19.13 2.37 -18.40
CA LEU A 110 -18.75 3.61 -17.71
C LEU A 110 -18.89 4.83 -18.64
N ILE A 111 -18.41 4.71 -19.88
CA ILE A 111 -18.41 5.80 -20.86
C ILE A 111 -19.84 6.05 -21.39
N GLU A 112 -20.52 5.02 -21.89
CA GLU A 112 -21.81 5.14 -22.55
C GLU A 112 -22.95 5.57 -21.63
N LYS A 113 -22.86 5.20 -20.35
CA LYS A 113 -23.82 5.63 -19.33
C LYS A 113 -23.39 6.92 -18.60
N ASN A 114 -22.26 7.52 -19.01
CA ASN A 114 -21.71 8.74 -18.41
C ASN A 114 -21.54 8.63 -16.89
N LEU A 115 -20.90 7.53 -16.44
CA LEU A 115 -20.70 7.24 -15.02
C LEU A 115 -19.36 7.76 -14.48
N ILE A 116 -18.50 8.29 -15.34
CA ILE A 116 -17.19 8.83 -14.95
C ILE A 116 -17.38 10.30 -14.55
N PRO A 117 -17.11 10.68 -13.27
CA PRO A 117 -17.14 12.07 -12.85
C PRO A 117 -16.18 12.95 -13.67
N ASP A 118 -16.52 14.21 -13.86
CA ASP A 118 -15.72 15.15 -14.67
C ASP A 118 -14.29 15.36 -14.17
N ASP A 119 -14.06 15.16 -12.89
CA ASP A 119 -12.77 15.32 -12.20
C ASP A 119 -12.03 13.98 -11.96
N VAL A 120 -12.55 12.90 -12.53
CA VAL A 120 -11.92 11.56 -12.47
C VAL A 120 -11.34 11.21 -13.84
N THR A 121 -10.11 10.74 -13.85
CA THR A 121 -9.42 10.19 -15.02
C THR A 121 -9.33 8.68 -14.89
N ILE A 122 -9.81 7.96 -15.88
CA ILE A 122 -9.66 6.52 -15.92
C ILE A 122 -8.31 6.14 -16.53
N GLN A 123 -7.73 5.05 -16.01
CA GLN A 123 -6.50 4.47 -16.54
C GLN A 123 -6.81 3.09 -17.13
N VAL A 124 -6.19 2.77 -18.27
CA VAL A 124 -6.31 1.46 -18.92
C VAL A 124 -4.94 0.91 -19.27
N LEU A 125 -4.74 -0.37 -18.95
CA LEU A 125 -3.51 -1.09 -19.24
C LEU A 125 -3.46 -1.53 -20.71
N THR A 126 -2.30 -1.46 -21.34
CA THR A 126 -2.04 -1.99 -22.67
C THR A 126 -0.64 -2.54 -22.81
N GLN A 127 -0.48 -3.57 -23.63
CA GLN A 127 0.83 -4.13 -23.99
C GLN A 127 1.36 -3.52 -25.28
N SER A 128 2.69 -3.53 -25.45
CA SER A 128 3.37 -3.07 -26.66
C SER A 128 3.15 -4.01 -27.86
N ARG A 129 1.90 -4.12 -28.33
CA ARG A 129 1.46 -4.88 -29.51
C ARG A 129 0.37 -4.12 -30.23
N GLU A 130 0.52 -3.87 -31.53
CA GLU A 130 -0.37 -3.00 -32.29
C GLU A 130 -1.85 -3.37 -32.17
N HIS A 131 -2.22 -4.67 -32.30
CA HIS A 131 -3.61 -5.09 -32.18
C HIS A 131 -4.20 -4.93 -30.76
N ILE A 132 -3.36 -4.99 -29.71
CA ILE A 132 -3.76 -4.74 -28.33
C ILE A 132 -4.00 -3.24 -28.12
N ILE A 133 -3.07 -2.40 -28.59
CA ILE A 133 -3.16 -0.95 -28.51
C ILE A 133 -4.38 -0.46 -29.30
N ASP A 134 -4.61 -0.96 -30.51
CA ASP A 134 -5.80 -0.65 -31.33
C ASP A 134 -7.10 -0.94 -30.58
N LYS A 135 -7.23 -2.15 -30.00
CA LYS A 135 -8.42 -2.53 -29.20
C LYS A 135 -8.57 -1.64 -27.96
N THR A 136 -7.47 -1.28 -27.31
CA THR A 136 -7.48 -0.37 -26.15
C THR A 136 -8.02 1.00 -26.55
N PHE A 137 -7.52 1.61 -27.63
CA PHE A 137 -8.03 2.92 -28.08
C PHE A 137 -9.50 2.85 -28.52
N LYS A 138 -9.93 1.79 -29.21
CA LYS A 138 -11.36 1.58 -29.53
C LYS A 138 -12.25 1.52 -28.29
N SER A 139 -11.77 0.94 -27.22
CA SER A 139 -12.54 0.89 -25.96
C SER A 139 -12.71 2.27 -25.29
N LEU A 140 -11.84 3.23 -25.61
CA LEU A 140 -11.84 4.59 -25.05
C LEU A 140 -12.70 5.60 -25.85
N GLU A 141 -13.34 5.19 -26.96
CA GLU A 141 -14.16 6.12 -27.76
C GLU A 141 -15.24 6.80 -26.92
N GLY A 142 -15.22 8.15 -26.93
CA GLY A 142 -16.15 8.97 -26.17
C GLY A 142 -15.74 9.31 -24.74
N VAL A 143 -14.58 8.85 -24.27
CA VAL A 143 -14.05 9.26 -22.97
C VAL A 143 -13.52 10.70 -23.02
N LYS A 144 -13.64 11.45 -21.91
CA LYS A 144 -13.14 12.82 -21.79
C LYS A 144 -11.66 12.87 -21.44
N ASN A 145 -11.27 12.12 -20.39
CA ASN A 145 -9.91 12.05 -19.91
C ASN A 145 -9.48 10.58 -19.71
N ALA A 146 -8.32 10.19 -20.22
CA ALA A 146 -7.80 8.85 -20.04
C ALA A 146 -6.27 8.81 -19.90
N ILE A 147 -5.79 7.92 -19.06
CA ILE A 147 -4.39 7.48 -18.99
C ILE A 147 -4.27 6.18 -19.77
N VAL A 148 -3.40 6.14 -20.76
CA VAL A 148 -3.04 4.92 -21.49
C VAL A 148 -1.73 4.39 -20.92
N HIS A 149 -1.81 3.30 -20.17
CA HIS A 149 -0.71 2.71 -19.44
C HIS A 149 -0.04 1.60 -20.28
N LEU A 150 1.05 1.93 -20.92
CA LEU A 150 1.89 1.02 -21.68
C LEU A 150 2.93 0.34 -20.79
N TYR A 151 3.12 -0.98 -20.92
CA TYR A 151 4.17 -1.68 -20.19
C TYR A 151 4.86 -2.74 -21.06
N ASN A 152 6.08 -3.04 -20.69
CA ASN A 152 6.79 -4.27 -21.05
C ASN A 152 7.87 -4.58 -20.01
N SER A 153 8.16 -5.88 -19.84
CA SER A 153 9.14 -6.33 -18.85
C SER A 153 10.57 -6.03 -19.29
N THR A 154 11.37 -5.52 -18.35
CA THR A 154 12.76 -5.09 -18.60
C THR A 154 13.81 -5.82 -17.78
N SER A 155 13.40 -6.62 -16.77
CA SER A 155 14.32 -7.27 -15.83
C SER A 155 15.26 -8.28 -16.49
N VAL A 156 16.39 -8.53 -15.82
CA VAL A 156 17.37 -9.54 -16.24
C VAL A 156 16.71 -10.90 -16.45
N ALA A 157 15.94 -11.36 -15.46
CA ALA A 157 15.27 -12.66 -15.51
C ALA A 157 14.30 -12.78 -16.70
N GLN A 158 13.51 -11.71 -16.96
CA GLN A 158 12.57 -11.70 -18.09
C GLN A 158 13.31 -11.70 -19.44
N ARG A 159 14.35 -10.87 -19.56
CA ARG A 159 15.15 -10.80 -20.80
C ARG A 159 15.81 -12.15 -21.15
N GLU A 160 16.42 -12.80 -20.16
CA GLU A 160 17.23 -14.01 -20.38
C GLU A 160 16.38 -15.28 -20.44
N GLN A 161 15.39 -15.42 -19.57
CA GLN A 161 14.66 -16.67 -19.38
C GLN A 161 13.37 -16.75 -20.19
N VAL A 162 12.66 -15.62 -20.35
CA VAL A 162 11.33 -15.55 -20.98
C VAL A 162 11.44 -15.08 -22.42
N PHE A 163 11.93 -13.86 -22.64
CA PHE A 163 11.99 -13.27 -23.99
C PHE A 163 13.19 -13.78 -24.79
N ARG A 164 14.30 -14.09 -24.12
CA ARG A 164 15.57 -14.44 -24.73
C ARG A 164 16.03 -13.37 -25.71
N LYS A 165 15.99 -12.12 -25.27
CA LYS A 165 16.28 -10.93 -26.07
C LYS A 165 17.34 -10.06 -25.38
N SER A 166 18.09 -9.35 -26.24
CA SER A 166 19.07 -8.34 -25.80
C SER A 166 18.38 -7.12 -25.20
N LYS A 167 19.13 -6.28 -24.49
CA LYS A 167 18.67 -4.98 -23.99
C LYS A 167 18.10 -4.10 -25.12
N ASP A 168 18.77 -4.02 -26.25
CA ASP A 168 18.32 -3.23 -27.40
C ASP A 168 16.99 -3.73 -27.97
N GLU A 169 16.80 -5.05 -28.06
CA GLU A 169 15.53 -5.63 -28.53
C GLU A 169 14.39 -5.36 -27.55
N ILE A 170 14.64 -5.41 -26.23
CA ILE A 170 13.62 -5.09 -25.21
C ILE A 170 13.31 -3.60 -25.21
N LYS A 171 14.33 -2.73 -25.31
CA LYS A 171 14.13 -1.28 -25.45
C LYS A 171 13.31 -0.97 -26.71
N LYS A 172 13.57 -1.69 -27.82
CA LYS A 172 12.78 -1.52 -29.04
C LYS A 172 11.30 -1.86 -28.86
N ILE A 173 10.95 -2.86 -28.03
CA ILE A 173 9.54 -3.15 -27.71
C ILE A 173 8.89 -1.95 -27.03
N ALA A 174 9.58 -1.30 -26.09
CA ALA A 174 9.07 -0.11 -25.40
C ALA A 174 8.87 1.06 -26.38
N THR A 175 9.88 1.35 -27.22
CA THR A 175 9.84 2.47 -28.17
C THR A 175 8.82 2.24 -29.28
N ASP A 176 8.72 1.06 -29.86
CA ASP A 176 7.70 0.73 -30.85
C ASP A 176 6.29 0.89 -30.28
N GLY A 177 6.07 0.45 -29.01
CA GLY A 177 4.83 0.64 -28.31
C GLY A 177 4.51 2.13 -28.03
N ALA A 178 5.51 2.90 -27.63
CA ALA A 178 5.36 4.33 -27.40
C ALA A 178 4.98 5.12 -28.67
N GLU A 179 5.60 4.78 -29.80
CA GLU A 179 5.25 5.34 -31.11
C GLU A 179 3.80 5.00 -31.51
N LEU A 180 3.38 3.76 -31.29
CA LEU A 180 2.00 3.34 -31.57
C LEU A 180 1.01 4.07 -30.68
N VAL A 181 1.22 4.13 -29.35
CA VAL A 181 0.33 4.84 -28.44
C VAL A 181 0.17 6.32 -28.86
N LYS A 182 1.30 6.98 -29.17
CA LYS A 182 1.28 8.36 -29.66
C LYS A 182 0.49 8.48 -30.98
N LYS A 183 0.76 7.61 -31.94
CA LYS A 183 0.07 7.57 -33.25
C LYS A 183 -1.45 7.44 -33.10
N TYR A 184 -1.90 6.49 -32.26
CA TYR A 184 -3.33 6.27 -32.03
C TYR A 184 -3.98 7.45 -31.30
N ALA A 185 -3.29 8.03 -30.30
CA ALA A 185 -3.78 9.22 -29.60
C ALA A 185 -3.88 10.44 -30.52
N ASP A 186 -2.83 10.72 -31.33
CA ASP A 186 -2.79 11.86 -32.23
C ASP A 186 -3.85 11.75 -33.39
N SER A 187 -4.30 10.54 -33.70
CA SER A 187 -5.37 10.28 -34.70
C SER A 187 -6.75 9.96 -34.10
N PHE A 188 -6.88 10.06 -32.78
CA PHE A 188 -8.11 9.69 -32.08
C PHE A 188 -9.24 10.68 -32.36
N PRO A 189 -10.48 10.21 -32.62
CA PRO A 189 -11.59 11.10 -32.88
C PRO A 189 -12.10 11.81 -31.61
N GLY A 190 -12.43 13.11 -31.74
CA GLY A 190 -12.98 13.90 -30.63
C GLY A 190 -11.91 14.67 -29.82
N ASP A 191 -12.34 15.21 -28.68
CA ASP A 191 -11.54 16.10 -27.83
C ASP A 191 -11.03 15.37 -26.55
N THR A 192 -10.72 14.08 -26.66
CA THR A 192 -10.20 13.31 -25.53
C THR A 192 -8.82 13.79 -25.09
N HIS A 193 -8.69 14.09 -23.81
CA HIS A 193 -7.39 14.41 -23.22
C HIS A 193 -6.69 13.11 -22.79
N PHE A 194 -5.56 12.80 -23.45
CA PHE A 194 -4.74 11.64 -23.12
C PHE A 194 -3.51 12.04 -22.28
N THR A 195 -3.29 11.29 -21.21
CA THR A 195 -2.01 11.19 -20.51
C THR A 195 -1.41 9.81 -20.82
N PHE A 196 -0.09 9.75 -21.05
CA PHE A 196 0.59 8.48 -21.29
C PHE A 196 1.35 8.05 -20.06
N GLU A 197 1.25 6.77 -19.76
CA GLU A 197 2.02 6.12 -18.70
C GLU A 197 2.87 5.00 -19.27
N TYR A 198 4.12 4.89 -18.81
CA TYR A 198 5.01 3.79 -19.13
C TYR A 198 5.55 3.13 -17.86
N SER A 199 5.47 1.79 -17.82
CA SER A 199 6.07 0.96 -16.78
C SER A 199 7.17 0.06 -17.39
N PRO A 200 8.44 0.21 -16.98
CA PRO A 200 9.45 -0.84 -17.14
C PRO A 200 9.16 -1.96 -16.14
N GLU A 201 8.26 -2.88 -16.48
CA GLU A 201 7.80 -3.93 -15.58
C GLU A 201 8.98 -4.70 -14.98
N SER A 202 8.87 -5.09 -13.71
CA SER A 202 9.95 -5.65 -12.90
C SER A 202 11.16 -4.70 -12.77
N PHE A 203 10.88 -3.41 -12.54
CA PHE A 203 11.90 -2.36 -12.39
C PHE A 203 12.96 -2.71 -11.35
N THR A 204 12.56 -3.23 -10.17
CA THR A 204 13.50 -3.63 -9.10
C THR A 204 14.41 -4.81 -9.47
N GLY A 205 14.05 -5.58 -10.49
CA GLY A 205 14.87 -6.64 -11.09
C GLY A 205 15.61 -6.22 -12.35
N THR A 206 15.63 -4.92 -12.67
CA THR A 206 16.28 -4.30 -13.84
C THR A 206 17.46 -3.46 -13.37
N GLU A 207 18.56 -3.48 -14.10
CA GLU A 207 19.68 -2.56 -13.87
C GLU A 207 19.17 -1.12 -14.02
N VAL A 208 19.39 -0.29 -12.99
CA VAL A 208 18.77 1.05 -12.89
C VAL A 208 19.18 1.97 -14.05
N ASP A 209 20.43 1.88 -14.53
CA ASP A 209 20.90 2.63 -15.70
C ASP A 209 20.16 2.21 -16.98
N TYR A 210 19.89 0.92 -17.13
CA TYR A 210 19.15 0.42 -18.27
C TYR A 210 17.66 0.80 -18.18
N ALA A 211 17.06 0.74 -17.00
CA ALA A 211 15.69 1.22 -16.80
C ALA A 211 15.58 2.70 -17.17
N LEU A 212 16.54 3.53 -16.73
CA LEU A 212 16.62 4.93 -17.09
C LEU A 212 16.74 5.14 -18.61
N GLU A 213 17.61 4.38 -19.27
CA GLU A 213 17.78 4.43 -20.73
C GLU A 213 16.47 4.16 -21.47
N VAL A 214 15.75 3.11 -21.07
CA VAL A 214 14.46 2.74 -21.68
C VAL A 214 13.41 3.81 -21.43
N CYS A 215 13.27 4.30 -20.19
CA CYS A 215 12.31 5.34 -19.84
C CYS A 215 12.60 6.64 -20.61
N ASN A 216 13.85 7.07 -20.70
CA ASN A 216 14.20 8.26 -21.45
C ASN A 216 13.94 8.10 -22.97
N ALA A 217 14.15 6.91 -23.54
CA ALA A 217 13.81 6.66 -24.94
C ALA A 217 12.28 6.78 -25.19
N VAL A 218 11.45 6.35 -24.25
CA VAL A 218 9.99 6.52 -24.33
C VAL A 218 9.60 8.02 -24.16
N ILE A 219 10.20 8.71 -23.20
CA ILE A 219 9.96 10.15 -22.98
C ILE A 219 10.31 10.97 -24.23
N ASP A 220 11.43 10.65 -24.89
CA ASP A 220 11.88 11.34 -26.09
C ASP A 220 10.92 11.17 -27.28
N ILE A 221 10.15 10.05 -27.32
CA ILE A 221 9.09 9.82 -28.31
C ILE A 221 7.83 10.61 -27.95
N TRP A 222 7.41 10.57 -26.68
CA TRP A 222 6.18 11.20 -26.23
C TRP A 222 6.28 12.72 -26.08
N GLN A 223 7.48 13.23 -25.81
CA GLN A 223 7.79 14.66 -25.69
C GLN A 223 6.82 15.39 -24.75
N PRO A 224 6.81 15.04 -23.45
CA PRO A 224 5.90 15.61 -22.49
C PRO A 224 6.05 17.14 -22.39
N CYS A 225 4.93 17.82 -22.23
CA CYS A 225 4.85 19.26 -22.05
C CYS A 225 3.85 19.60 -20.91
N PRO A 226 3.75 20.85 -20.46
CA PRO A 226 2.83 21.21 -19.38
C PRO A 226 1.36 20.81 -19.62
N GLU A 227 0.92 20.84 -20.89
CA GLU A 227 -0.44 20.49 -21.29
C GLU A 227 -0.68 18.98 -21.40
N ARG A 228 0.39 18.21 -21.58
CA ARG A 228 0.35 16.76 -21.68
C ARG A 228 1.57 16.15 -20.98
N LYS A 229 1.46 15.97 -19.68
CA LYS A 229 2.47 15.29 -18.88
C LYS A 229 2.54 13.79 -19.21
N THR A 230 3.67 13.17 -18.90
CA THR A 230 3.88 11.73 -18.99
C THR A 230 4.10 11.16 -17.60
N ILE A 231 3.58 9.98 -17.34
CA ILE A 231 3.81 9.22 -16.12
C ILE A 231 4.87 8.16 -16.42
N ILE A 232 5.92 8.13 -15.60
CA ILE A 232 6.87 7.02 -15.54
C ILE A 232 6.62 6.30 -14.22
N ASN A 233 6.05 5.11 -14.34
CA ASN A 233 5.74 4.27 -13.20
C ASN A 233 6.89 3.30 -12.93
N LEU A 234 7.30 3.19 -11.66
CA LEU A 234 8.45 2.38 -11.23
C LEU A 234 7.96 1.19 -10.40
N PRO A 235 7.50 0.09 -11.04
CA PRO A 235 6.90 -1.00 -10.30
C PRO A 235 7.95 -1.87 -9.59
N ALA A 236 7.86 -1.96 -8.27
CA ALA A 236 8.44 -3.07 -7.54
C ALA A 236 7.54 -4.30 -7.74
N THR A 237 7.48 -4.80 -8.98
CA THR A 237 6.65 -5.94 -9.39
C THR A 237 6.89 -7.15 -8.51
N VAL A 238 8.14 -7.34 -8.08
CA VAL A 238 8.54 -8.16 -6.94
C VAL A 238 9.41 -7.30 -6.05
N GLU A 239 9.09 -7.23 -4.78
CA GLU A 239 9.84 -6.48 -3.78
C GLU A 239 11.18 -7.20 -3.49
N MET A 240 12.21 -6.91 -4.28
CA MET A 240 13.47 -7.68 -4.29
C MET A 240 14.51 -7.18 -3.28
N SER A 241 14.40 -5.93 -2.83
CA SER A 241 15.40 -5.28 -1.97
C SER A 241 14.76 -4.59 -0.76
N MET A 242 15.59 -4.03 0.11
CA MET A 242 15.12 -3.24 1.25
C MET A 242 14.57 -1.88 0.76
N PRO A 243 13.60 -1.27 1.47
CA PRO A 243 12.94 -0.02 1.03
C PRO A 243 13.89 1.13 0.71
N HIS A 244 14.99 1.25 1.44
CA HIS A 244 15.99 2.30 1.17
C HIS A 244 16.70 2.12 -0.18
N VAL A 245 16.81 0.89 -0.69
CA VAL A 245 17.36 0.63 -2.04
C VAL A 245 16.36 1.10 -3.10
N TYR A 246 15.08 0.76 -2.93
CA TYR A 246 14.02 1.26 -3.79
C TYR A 246 13.95 2.78 -3.81
N ALA A 247 13.96 3.43 -2.63
CA ALA A 247 14.01 4.89 -2.54
C ALA A 247 15.22 5.49 -3.27
N SER A 248 16.40 4.85 -3.14
CA SER A 248 17.60 5.30 -3.86
C SER A 248 17.48 5.13 -5.38
N GLN A 249 16.80 4.07 -5.84
CA GLN A 249 16.49 3.89 -7.27
C GLN A 249 15.51 4.96 -7.76
N VAL A 250 14.45 5.26 -6.99
CA VAL A 250 13.49 6.33 -7.30
C VAL A 250 14.18 7.69 -7.38
N GLU A 251 15.05 8.01 -6.40
CA GLU A 251 15.81 9.26 -6.42
C GLU A 251 16.69 9.38 -7.65
N TYR A 252 17.38 8.29 -8.02
CA TYR A 252 18.23 8.26 -9.20
C TYR A 252 17.42 8.46 -10.48
N MET A 253 16.29 7.76 -10.62
CA MET A 253 15.37 7.95 -11.76
C MET A 253 14.87 9.39 -11.80
N SER A 254 14.31 9.88 -10.70
CA SER A 254 13.74 11.24 -10.61
C SER A 254 14.74 12.33 -10.98
N LYS A 255 16.02 12.17 -10.66
CA LYS A 255 17.07 13.15 -11.00
C LYS A 255 17.60 13.08 -12.43
N ASN A 256 17.41 11.96 -13.12
CA ASN A 256 18.04 11.71 -14.43
C ASN A 256 17.03 11.49 -15.57
N LEU A 257 15.72 11.46 -15.29
CA LEU A 257 14.70 11.41 -16.33
C LEU A 257 14.70 12.71 -17.14
N HIS A 258 14.60 12.60 -18.47
CA HIS A 258 14.44 13.73 -19.37
C HIS A 258 13.13 14.48 -19.07
N CYS A 259 13.11 15.78 -19.31
CA CYS A 259 11.92 16.64 -19.13
C CYS A 259 11.23 16.43 -17.77
N ARG A 260 12.00 16.26 -16.68
CA ARG A 260 11.51 15.88 -15.34
C ARG A 260 10.35 16.77 -14.85
N GLU A 261 10.32 18.03 -15.21
CA GLU A 261 9.27 18.99 -14.86
C GLU A 261 7.90 18.64 -15.47
N ASN A 262 7.89 17.87 -16.56
CA ASN A 262 6.69 17.40 -17.25
C ASN A 262 6.48 15.89 -17.09
N VAL A 263 7.28 15.24 -16.24
CA VAL A 263 7.18 13.80 -15.94
C VAL A 263 6.68 13.63 -14.50
N ILE A 264 5.66 12.82 -14.33
CA ILE A 264 5.15 12.36 -13.05
C ILE A 264 5.82 11.02 -12.74
N VAL A 265 6.57 10.94 -11.64
CA VAL A 265 7.15 9.67 -11.18
C VAL A 265 6.14 8.95 -10.30
N SER A 266 5.65 7.82 -10.76
CA SER A 266 4.67 6.97 -10.06
C SER A 266 5.36 5.79 -9.37
N LEU A 267 4.85 5.41 -8.21
CA LEU A 267 5.32 4.31 -7.39
C LEU A 267 4.26 3.21 -7.37
N HIS A 268 4.66 1.97 -7.67
CA HIS A 268 3.76 0.83 -7.69
C HIS A 268 4.43 -0.39 -7.01
N PRO A 269 4.62 -0.37 -5.69
CA PRO A 269 5.23 -1.52 -5.02
C PRO A 269 4.21 -2.61 -4.68
N HIS A 270 4.62 -3.87 -4.93
CA HIS A 270 4.03 -5.04 -4.30
C HIS A 270 4.65 -5.30 -2.93
N ASN A 271 4.07 -6.22 -2.16
CA ASN A 271 4.34 -6.40 -0.73
C ASN A 271 5.05 -7.73 -0.41
N ASP A 272 5.91 -8.22 -1.31
CA ASP A 272 6.55 -9.55 -1.19
C ASP A 272 7.40 -9.70 0.08
N ARG A 273 7.96 -8.60 0.57
CA ARG A 273 8.77 -8.55 1.80
C ARG A 273 7.98 -8.00 3.01
N GLY A 274 6.73 -7.57 2.81
CA GLY A 274 5.93 -6.91 3.83
C GLY A 274 6.31 -5.44 4.08
N THR A 275 6.96 -4.77 3.12
CA THR A 275 7.47 -3.39 3.28
C THR A 275 6.97 -2.42 2.21
N ALA A 276 5.94 -2.77 1.42
CA ALA A 276 5.41 -1.93 0.34
C ALA A 276 4.97 -0.53 0.82
N VAL A 277 4.40 -0.42 2.02
CA VAL A 277 4.08 0.89 2.63
C VAL A 277 5.34 1.73 2.81
N ALA A 278 6.43 1.13 3.32
CA ALA A 278 7.71 1.83 3.47
C ALA A 278 8.34 2.18 2.11
N ASP A 279 8.17 1.35 1.09
CA ASP A 279 8.58 1.66 -0.29
C ASP A 279 7.86 2.90 -0.81
N CYS A 280 6.55 3.04 -0.55
CA CYS A 280 5.79 4.25 -0.89
C CYS A 280 6.30 5.48 -0.13
N GLU A 281 6.41 5.40 1.20
CA GLU A 281 6.81 6.53 2.03
C GLU A 281 8.23 7.03 1.68
N LEU A 282 9.19 6.13 1.60
CA LEU A 282 10.56 6.50 1.25
C LEU A 282 10.69 6.89 -0.22
N GLY A 283 9.92 6.27 -1.12
CA GLY A 283 9.87 6.62 -2.53
C GLY A 283 9.30 8.03 -2.77
N MET A 284 8.28 8.44 -2.03
CA MET A 284 7.77 9.82 -2.05
C MET A 284 8.82 10.82 -1.57
N LEU A 285 9.51 10.55 -0.47
CA LEU A 285 10.62 11.38 -0.01
C LEU A 285 11.73 11.49 -1.07
N ALA A 286 11.94 10.44 -1.84
CA ALA A 286 12.95 10.33 -2.88
C ALA A 286 12.57 10.99 -4.21
N GLY A 287 11.36 11.53 -4.34
CA GLY A 287 10.89 12.26 -5.51
C GLY A 287 9.79 11.59 -6.31
N GLY A 288 9.11 10.59 -5.74
CA GLY A 288 7.85 10.08 -6.25
C GLY A 288 6.75 11.13 -6.11
N ASP A 289 5.96 11.30 -7.16
CA ASP A 289 4.87 12.29 -7.23
C ASP A 289 3.50 11.63 -7.10
N ARG A 290 3.41 10.33 -7.38
CA ARG A 290 2.18 9.56 -7.48
C ARG A 290 2.36 8.17 -6.87
N VAL A 291 1.29 7.61 -6.33
CA VAL A 291 1.26 6.25 -5.75
C VAL A 291 0.10 5.46 -6.33
N GLU A 292 0.39 4.28 -6.83
CA GLU A 292 -0.58 3.26 -7.21
C GLU A 292 -0.65 2.18 -6.13
N GLY A 293 -1.84 1.74 -5.82
CA GLY A 293 -2.08 0.68 -4.85
C GLY A 293 -3.55 0.36 -4.72
N THR A 294 -3.89 -0.41 -3.70
CA THR A 294 -5.25 -0.90 -3.47
C THR A 294 -5.69 -0.67 -2.03
N LEU A 295 -6.99 -0.73 -1.80
CA LEU A 295 -7.54 -0.74 -0.45
C LEU A 295 -7.05 -2.00 0.27
N PHE A 296 -6.51 -1.81 1.48
CA PHE A 296 -5.91 -2.86 2.31
C PHE A 296 -4.82 -3.72 1.63
N GLY A 297 -4.28 -3.25 0.50
CA GLY A 297 -3.16 -3.90 -0.18
C GLY A 297 -3.54 -5.18 -0.94
N ASN A 298 -4.79 -5.36 -1.38
CA ASN A 298 -5.17 -6.50 -2.20
C ASN A 298 -4.35 -6.53 -3.50
N GLY A 299 -3.95 -7.72 -3.93
CA GLY A 299 -3.19 -7.91 -5.16
C GLY A 299 -2.51 -9.26 -5.26
N GLU A 300 -1.79 -9.45 -6.33
CA GLU A 300 -1.06 -10.68 -6.62
C GLU A 300 -0.07 -11.07 -5.51
N ARG A 301 0.09 -12.36 -5.27
CA ARG A 301 1.00 -12.95 -4.27
C ARG A 301 0.73 -12.45 -2.84
N THR A 302 1.45 -11.44 -2.39
CA THR A 302 1.33 -10.81 -1.06
C THR A 302 0.59 -9.48 -1.08
N GLY A 303 0.15 -9.05 -2.27
CA GLY A 303 -0.63 -7.84 -2.48
C GLY A 303 0.17 -6.65 -2.99
N ASN A 304 -0.54 -5.55 -3.19
CA ASN A 304 -0.04 -4.22 -3.54
C ASN A 304 0.29 -3.40 -2.28
N ALA A 305 0.76 -2.18 -2.48
CA ALA A 305 0.79 -1.18 -1.41
C ALA A 305 -0.62 -0.91 -0.88
N ASP A 306 -0.76 -0.91 0.44
CA ASP A 306 -2.00 -0.53 1.11
C ASP A 306 -2.16 0.99 1.14
N ILE A 307 -2.98 1.54 0.23
CA ILE A 307 -3.23 2.99 0.14
C ILE A 307 -3.83 3.54 1.43
N ILE A 308 -4.69 2.79 2.12
CA ILE A 308 -5.28 3.25 3.38
C ILE A 308 -4.18 3.51 4.40
N THR A 309 -3.26 2.56 4.55
CA THR A 309 -2.14 2.71 5.49
C THR A 309 -1.23 3.87 5.09
N VAL A 310 -0.83 4.00 3.82
CA VAL A 310 0.03 5.11 3.36
C VAL A 310 -0.65 6.46 3.58
N ALA A 311 -1.93 6.60 3.22
CA ALA A 311 -2.68 7.85 3.36
C ALA A 311 -2.91 8.22 4.84
N LYS A 312 -3.24 7.25 5.70
CA LYS A 312 -3.43 7.50 7.14
C LYS A 312 -2.10 7.76 7.85
N ASN A 313 -0.99 7.24 7.36
CA ASN A 313 0.35 7.60 7.84
C ASN A 313 0.64 9.09 7.56
N LEU A 314 0.34 9.60 6.35
CA LEU A 314 0.41 11.03 6.05
C LEU A 314 -0.49 11.85 6.98
N PHE A 315 -1.74 11.41 7.16
CA PHE A 315 -2.70 12.06 8.05
C PHE A 315 -2.17 12.16 9.48
N SER A 316 -1.55 11.11 10.00
CA SER A 316 -0.95 11.09 11.36
C SER A 316 0.20 12.09 11.53
N HIS A 317 0.76 12.60 10.45
CA HIS A 317 1.76 13.67 10.39
C HIS A 317 1.17 15.05 10.07
N GLY A 318 -0.18 15.17 10.04
CA GLY A 318 -0.87 16.43 9.78
C GLY A 318 -0.93 16.83 8.31
N VAL A 319 -0.74 15.89 7.40
CA VAL A 319 -0.89 16.08 5.95
C VAL A 319 -2.24 15.52 5.53
N ASP A 320 -3.11 16.35 4.98
CA ASP A 320 -4.39 15.92 4.40
C ASP A 320 -4.12 15.01 3.18
N PRO A 321 -4.50 13.73 3.23
CA PRO A 321 -4.28 12.80 2.12
C PRO A 321 -5.19 13.09 0.92
N GLN A 322 -6.21 13.93 1.07
CA GLN A 322 -7.25 14.20 0.05
C GLN A 322 -8.04 12.94 -0.37
N LEU A 323 -8.05 11.94 0.49
CA LEU A 323 -8.90 10.74 0.43
C LEU A 323 -9.72 10.67 1.70
N ASP A 324 -11.01 10.36 1.59
CA ASP A 324 -11.90 10.26 2.75
C ASP A 324 -11.93 8.83 3.29
N PHE A 325 -11.14 8.61 4.32
CA PHE A 325 -11.11 7.37 5.09
C PHE A 325 -11.65 7.58 6.52
N SER A 326 -12.64 8.48 6.66
CA SER A 326 -13.27 8.80 7.95
C SER A 326 -14.29 7.76 8.41
N ASP A 327 -14.83 6.94 7.52
CA ASP A 327 -15.73 5.81 7.85
C ASP A 327 -15.07 4.46 7.56
N MET A 328 -14.09 4.10 8.36
CA MET A 328 -13.34 2.84 8.20
C MET A 328 -14.22 1.59 8.31
N PRO A 329 -15.24 1.52 9.20
CA PRO A 329 -16.16 0.38 9.23
C PRO A 329 -16.84 0.15 7.88
N ARG A 330 -17.28 1.21 7.22
CA ARG A 330 -17.92 1.11 5.90
C ARG A 330 -16.91 0.69 4.83
N ILE A 331 -15.68 1.20 4.88
CA ILE A 331 -14.62 0.81 3.92
C ILE A 331 -14.30 -0.68 4.06
N VAL A 332 -14.19 -1.20 5.29
CA VAL A 332 -13.98 -2.64 5.56
C VAL A 332 -15.13 -3.46 4.99
N GLU A 333 -16.38 -3.07 5.25
CA GLU A 333 -17.57 -3.75 4.73
C GLU A 333 -17.57 -3.82 3.20
N MET A 334 -17.30 -2.72 2.53
CA MET A 334 -17.29 -2.64 1.06
C MET A 334 -16.14 -3.43 0.47
N TYR A 335 -14.94 -3.33 1.04
CA TYR A 335 -13.79 -4.14 0.63
C TYR A 335 -14.08 -5.64 0.73
N GLU A 336 -14.59 -6.09 1.88
CA GLU A 336 -14.92 -7.51 2.10
C GLU A 336 -16.05 -7.99 1.17
N LYS A 337 -17.00 -7.11 0.84
CA LYS A 337 -18.08 -7.41 -0.12
C LYS A 337 -17.54 -7.66 -1.53
N PHE A 338 -16.66 -6.79 -2.02
CA PHE A 338 -16.18 -6.86 -3.42
C PHE A 338 -15.07 -7.88 -3.63
N THR A 339 -14.26 -8.14 -2.61
CA THR A 339 -13.10 -9.03 -2.74
C THR A 339 -13.31 -10.43 -2.20
N ASP A 340 -14.34 -10.63 -1.37
CA ASP A 340 -14.54 -11.85 -0.54
C ASP A 340 -13.32 -12.17 0.38
N LEU A 341 -12.48 -11.15 0.64
CA LEU A 341 -11.32 -11.25 1.53
C LEU A 341 -11.62 -10.56 2.86
N LYS A 342 -11.14 -11.14 3.97
CA LYS A 342 -11.30 -10.55 5.29
C LYS A 342 -10.14 -9.63 5.65
N VAL A 343 -10.46 -8.44 6.16
CA VAL A 343 -9.47 -7.53 6.72
C VAL A 343 -8.87 -8.15 7.99
N SER A 344 -7.55 -8.18 8.07
CA SER A 344 -6.87 -8.73 9.25
C SER A 344 -7.27 -7.97 10.52
N PRO A 345 -7.54 -8.66 11.64
CA PRO A 345 -7.83 -7.99 12.91
C PRO A 345 -6.75 -7.01 13.37
N ARG A 346 -5.53 -7.14 12.87
CA ARG A 346 -4.38 -6.27 13.18
C ARG A 346 -3.96 -5.38 12.01
N GLN A 347 -4.78 -5.27 10.97
CA GLN A 347 -4.54 -4.35 9.86
C GLN A 347 -4.46 -2.92 10.39
N PRO A 348 -3.42 -2.14 10.07
CA PRO A 348 -3.34 -0.75 10.49
C PRO A 348 -4.64 0.02 10.17
N TYR A 349 -5.11 0.81 11.12
CA TYR A 349 -6.31 1.63 11.05
C TYR A 349 -7.64 0.88 10.86
N GLY A 350 -7.70 -0.20 10.08
CA GLY A 350 -8.93 -0.90 9.71
C GLY A 350 -9.23 -2.15 10.54
N GLY A 351 -8.24 -2.76 11.14
CA GLY A 351 -8.40 -4.03 11.88
C GLY A 351 -9.26 -3.90 13.14
N SER A 352 -10.02 -4.92 13.45
CA SER A 352 -10.95 -4.93 14.60
C SER A 352 -10.28 -4.81 15.97
N LEU A 353 -8.96 -5.00 16.08
CA LEU A 353 -8.22 -4.96 17.34
C LEU A 353 -7.25 -3.76 17.45
N VAL A 354 -7.24 -2.84 16.49
CA VAL A 354 -6.21 -1.78 16.45
C VAL A 354 -6.44 -0.65 17.46
N PHE A 355 -7.69 -0.46 17.91
CA PHE A 355 -8.05 0.52 18.95
C PHE A 355 -8.42 -0.14 20.28
N ALA A 356 -7.99 -1.39 20.50
CA ALA A 356 -8.18 -2.10 21.74
C ALA A 356 -6.85 -2.31 22.48
N ALA A 357 -6.85 -2.23 23.79
CA ALA A 357 -5.71 -2.55 24.64
C ALA A 357 -6.05 -3.66 25.62
N PHE A 358 -5.16 -4.65 25.73
CA PHE A 358 -5.36 -5.84 26.59
C PHE A 358 -4.61 -5.73 27.93
N SER A 359 -3.56 -4.93 27.98
CA SER A 359 -2.80 -4.68 29.23
C SER A 359 -3.51 -3.62 30.09
N GLY A 360 -3.78 -3.93 31.35
CA GLY A 360 -4.44 -3.00 32.25
C GLY A 360 -3.68 -1.68 32.47
N SER A 361 -2.36 -1.68 32.37
CA SER A 361 -1.55 -0.45 32.43
C SER A 361 -1.71 0.41 31.18
N HIS A 362 -1.89 -0.21 30.00
CA HIS A 362 -2.15 0.51 28.76
C HIS A 362 -3.57 1.11 28.78
N GLN A 363 -4.54 0.34 29.22
CA GLN A 363 -5.94 0.80 29.36
C GLN A 363 -6.04 2.01 30.30
N ASP A 364 -5.42 1.94 31.47
CA ASP A 364 -5.38 3.04 32.45
C ASP A 364 -4.69 4.29 31.85
N ALA A 365 -3.62 4.11 31.09
CA ALA A 365 -2.92 5.21 30.44
C ALA A 365 -3.74 5.84 29.31
N ILE A 366 -4.43 5.04 28.48
CA ILE A 366 -5.34 5.54 27.43
C ILE A 366 -6.50 6.30 28.06
N ALA A 367 -7.18 5.74 29.07
CA ALA A 367 -8.29 6.40 29.74
C ALA A 367 -7.88 7.76 30.31
N LYS A 368 -6.71 7.85 30.95
CA LYS A 368 -6.16 9.13 31.45
C LYS A 368 -5.81 10.09 30.32
N GLY A 369 -5.25 9.57 29.21
CA GLY A 369 -4.94 10.36 28.00
C GLY A 369 -6.19 10.95 27.37
N MET A 370 -7.22 10.14 27.16
CA MET A 370 -8.51 10.60 26.62
C MET A 370 -9.17 11.64 27.52
N HIS A 371 -9.22 11.38 28.84
CA HIS A 371 -9.75 12.35 29.80
C HIS A 371 -8.96 13.68 29.81
N HIS A 372 -7.63 13.61 29.65
CA HIS A 372 -6.79 14.82 29.53
C HIS A 372 -7.16 15.63 28.27
N ILE A 373 -7.36 14.95 27.13
CA ILE A 373 -7.73 15.59 25.85
C ILE A 373 -9.11 16.24 25.99
N GLU A 374 -10.09 15.52 26.50
CA GLU A 374 -11.46 16.03 26.75
C GLU A 374 -11.51 17.25 27.68
N THR A 375 -10.63 17.27 28.70
CA THR A 375 -10.64 18.34 29.73
C THR A 375 -9.86 19.57 29.27
N ASN A 376 -8.72 19.38 28.58
CA ASN A 376 -7.77 20.46 28.29
C ASN A 376 -7.80 20.92 26.83
N HIS A 377 -8.46 20.15 25.92
CA HIS A 377 -8.58 20.48 24.50
C HIS A 377 -7.25 20.91 23.85
N PRO A 378 -6.18 20.08 23.89
CA PRO A 378 -4.89 20.45 23.34
C PRO A 378 -4.97 20.60 21.81
N ASP A 379 -4.17 21.52 21.25
CA ASP A 379 -4.12 21.76 19.79
C ASP A 379 -3.61 20.56 18.97
N LYS A 380 -2.94 19.62 19.62
CA LYS A 380 -2.35 18.43 18.97
C LYS A 380 -2.76 17.17 19.70
N TRP A 381 -3.03 16.13 18.90
CA TRP A 381 -3.30 14.81 19.44
C TRP A 381 -2.08 14.24 20.17
N SER A 382 -2.28 13.77 21.37
CA SER A 382 -1.24 13.13 22.18
C SER A 382 -1.89 12.20 23.22
N CYS A 383 -2.33 11.02 22.76
CA CYS A 383 -2.86 9.99 23.64
C CYS A 383 -1.87 8.83 23.75
N PRO A 384 -1.52 8.35 24.97
CA PRO A 384 -0.68 7.17 25.14
C PRO A 384 -1.24 5.98 24.35
N TYR A 385 -0.39 5.26 23.61
CA TYR A 385 -0.72 4.05 22.85
C TYR A 385 -1.70 4.20 21.69
N LEU A 386 -2.20 5.41 21.40
CA LEU A 386 -3.06 5.69 20.24
C LEU A 386 -2.36 6.70 19.32
N LEU A 387 -1.96 6.24 18.13
CA LEU A 387 -1.29 7.07 17.14
C LEU A 387 -2.19 8.17 16.59
N ILE A 388 -3.47 7.88 16.38
CA ILE A 388 -4.50 8.81 15.92
C ILE A 388 -5.71 8.74 16.84
N ASP A 389 -6.60 9.74 16.76
CA ASP A 389 -7.93 9.68 17.35
C ASP A 389 -8.76 8.62 16.61
N PRO A 390 -9.32 7.61 17.31
CA PRO A 390 -10.22 6.65 16.69
C PRO A 390 -11.42 7.27 15.97
N HIS A 391 -11.93 8.42 16.46
CA HIS A 391 -13.04 9.13 15.84
C HIS A 391 -12.73 9.62 14.41
N ASP A 392 -11.46 9.91 14.10
CA ASP A 392 -11.01 10.30 12.75
C ASP A 392 -11.15 9.21 11.69
N VAL A 393 -11.49 8.00 12.12
CA VAL A 393 -11.76 6.84 11.24
C VAL A 393 -13.12 6.22 11.52
N GLY A 394 -14.03 6.96 12.15
CA GLY A 394 -15.40 6.50 12.45
C GLY A 394 -15.46 5.38 13.48
N ARG A 395 -14.49 5.31 14.38
CA ARG A 395 -14.41 4.28 15.43
C ARG A 395 -14.29 4.93 16.81
N GLU A 396 -14.59 4.13 17.81
CA GLU A 396 -14.37 4.46 19.22
C GLU A 396 -13.11 3.74 19.74
N TYR A 397 -12.52 4.27 20.81
CA TYR A 397 -11.64 3.44 21.60
C TYR A 397 -12.46 2.31 22.22
N GLU A 398 -12.19 1.08 21.82
CA GLU A 398 -12.98 -0.08 22.21
C GLU A 398 -12.60 -0.53 23.63
N ALA A 399 -12.96 0.28 24.60
CA ALA A 399 -12.81 -0.02 26.02
C ALA A 399 -13.62 -1.27 26.42
N ASP A 400 -14.74 -1.52 25.73
CA ASP A 400 -15.64 -2.65 26.01
C ASP A 400 -15.14 -3.99 25.48
N VAL A 401 -14.11 -3.98 24.62
CA VAL A 401 -13.35 -5.19 24.24
C VAL A 401 -12.32 -5.55 25.32
N ILE A 402 -12.47 -5.05 26.54
CA ILE A 402 -11.64 -5.49 27.67
C ILE A 402 -12.01 -6.94 27.99
N ARG A 403 -11.34 -7.80 27.26
CA ARG A 403 -11.31 -9.23 27.51
C ARG A 403 -10.41 -9.47 28.70
N ILE A 404 -11.00 -9.87 29.82
CA ILE A 404 -10.25 -10.24 31.01
C ILE A 404 -9.60 -11.58 30.76
N ASN A 405 -8.28 -11.57 30.59
CA ASN A 405 -7.48 -12.77 30.46
C ASN A 405 -6.34 -12.79 31.50
N SER A 406 -5.52 -13.83 31.49
CA SER A 406 -4.39 -14.01 32.39
C SER A 406 -3.37 -12.86 32.37
N GLN A 407 -3.37 -12.01 31.36
CA GLN A 407 -2.48 -10.84 31.23
C GLN A 407 -3.13 -9.54 31.70
N SER A 408 -4.44 -9.57 31.99
CA SER A 408 -5.18 -8.38 32.43
C SER A 408 -4.74 -7.96 33.85
N GLY A 409 -4.40 -6.69 34.01
CA GLY A 409 -4.00 -6.15 35.32
C GLY A 409 -5.19 -5.76 36.19
N LYS A 410 -4.93 -5.46 37.48
CA LYS A 410 -5.91 -4.99 38.47
C LYS A 410 -6.71 -3.74 38.03
N GLY A 411 -6.14 -2.92 37.16
CA GLY A 411 -6.79 -1.72 36.60
C GLY A 411 -7.85 -2.08 35.57
N GLY A 412 -7.59 -3.04 34.68
CA GLY A 412 -8.53 -3.47 33.66
C GLY A 412 -9.80 -4.09 34.23
N VAL A 413 -9.68 -4.95 35.24
CA VAL A 413 -10.83 -5.57 35.93
C VAL A 413 -11.68 -4.51 36.65
N ALA A 414 -11.04 -3.56 37.34
CA ALA A 414 -11.75 -2.49 38.03
C ALA A 414 -12.51 -1.58 37.03
N TYR A 415 -11.88 -1.25 35.90
CA TYR A 415 -12.48 -0.45 34.84
C TYR A 415 -13.72 -1.14 34.23
N VAL A 416 -13.64 -2.45 33.89
CA VAL A 416 -14.80 -3.20 33.39
C VAL A 416 -15.96 -3.19 34.39
N LEU A 417 -15.66 -3.40 35.67
CA LEU A 417 -16.68 -3.40 36.71
C LEU A 417 -17.32 -2.01 36.89
N GLU A 418 -16.54 -0.95 36.78
CA GLU A 418 -17.03 0.44 36.87
C GLU A 418 -17.83 0.82 35.62
N THR A 419 -17.31 0.59 34.42
CA THR A 419 -17.92 1.04 33.17
C THR A 419 -19.14 0.21 32.77
N ASN A 420 -19.05 -1.13 32.85
CA ASN A 420 -20.12 -2.01 32.35
C ASN A 420 -21.16 -2.33 33.40
N TYR A 421 -20.80 -2.27 34.68
CA TYR A 421 -21.69 -2.67 35.80
C TYR A 421 -21.94 -1.56 36.83
N GLY A 422 -21.29 -0.42 36.71
CA GLY A 422 -21.45 0.70 37.61
C GLY A 422 -20.86 0.50 39.01
N TYR A 423 -19.95 -0.47 39.20
CA TYR A 423 -19.33 -0.78 40.47
C TYR A 423 -18.03 -0.01 40.68
N ASP A 424 -18.00 1.03 41.47
CA ASP A 424 -16.76 1.68 41.93
C ASP A 424 -16.08 0.81 42.98
N ILE A 425 -15.05 0.08 42.56
CA ILE A 425 -14.31 -0.85 43.42
C ILE A 425 -13.27 -0.10 44.25
N PRO A 426 -13.31 -0.17 45.60
CA PRO A 426 -12.33 0.47 46.46
C PRO A 426 -10.92 0.03 46.11
N LYS A 427 -9.97 0.98 46.10
CA LYS A 427 -8.60 0.79 45.61
C LYS A 427 -7.88 -0.41 46.23
N LYS A 428 -8.18 -0.75 47.50
CA LYS A 428 -7.62 -1.94 48.17
C LYS A 428 -8.18 -3.26 47.64
N MET A 429 -9.41 -3.29 47.15
CA MET A 429 -10.03 -4.49 46.58
C MET A 429 -9.66 -4.74 45.13
N ARG A 430 -9.26 -3.69 44.39
CA ARG A 430 -8.87 -3.80 42.99
C ARG A 430 -7.74 -4.80 42.76
N GLU A 431 -6.83 -4.92 43.71
CA GLU A 431 -5.71 -5.84 43.63
C GLU A 431 -6.14 -7.30 43.83
N GLU A 432 -6.95 -7.58 44.84
CA GLU A 432 -7.45 -8.94 45.11
C GLU A 432 -8.33 -9.47 44.00
N ILE A 433 -9.25 -8.63 43.51
CA ILE A 433 -10.15 -8.97 42.39
C ILE A 433 -9.33 -9.21 41.10
N GLY A 434 -8.32 -8.39 40.84
CA GLY A 434 -7.44 -8.56 39.69
C GLY A 434 -6.69 -9.91 39.72
N TYR A 435 -6.17 -10.32 40.89
CA TYR A 435 -5.50 -11.62 41.05
C TYR A 435 -6.49 -12.79 40.93
N LEU A 436 -7.68 -12.66 41.49
CA LEU A 436 -8.71 -13.70 41.41
C LEU A 436 -9.14 -13.97 39.95
N MET A 437 -9.42 -12.90 39.19
CA MET A 437 -9.82 -13.01 37.80
C MET A 437 -8.71 -13.58 36.91
N LYS A 438 -7.46 -13.19 37.17
CA LYS A 438 -6.28 -13.81 36.53
C LYS A 438 -6.22 -15.31 36.75
N HIS A 439 -6.35 -15.73 38.00
CA HIS A 439 -6.29 -17.13 38.37
C HIS A 439 -7.41 -17.92 37.70
N ILE A 440 -8.64 -17.44 37.70
CA ILE A 440 -9.77 -18.07 37.05
C ILE A 440 -9.55 -18.19 35.54
N SER A 441 -9.04 -17.14 34.89
CA SER A 441 -8.72 -17.17 33.46
C SER A 441 -7.59 -18.14 33.11
N ASP A 442 -6.54 -18.20 33.95
CA ASP A 442 -5.43 -19.14 33.79
C ASP A 442 -5.89 -20.59 33.93
N GLU A 443 -6.69 -20.92 34.96
CA GLU A 443 -7.23 -22.28 35.15
C GLU A 443 -8.19 -22.70 34.02
N ALA A 444 -9.01 -21.76 33.56
CA ALA A 444 -9.95 -22.01 32.48
C ALA A 444 -9.33 -22.04 31.08
N HIS A 445 -8.10 -21.57 30.92
CA HIS A 445 -7.42 -21.32 29.62
C HIS A 445 -8.30 -20.58 28.63
N LYS A 446 -9.08 -19.64 29.11
CA LYS A 446 -10.00 -18.84 28.30
C LYS A 446 -10.19 -17.45 28.89
N GLU A 447 -10.68 -16.59 28.03
CA GLU A 447 -11.18 -15.27 28.38
C GLU A 447 -12.39 -15.35 29.30
N LEU A 448 -12.51 -14.38 30.21
CA LEU A 448 -13.68 -14.18 31.07
C LEU A 448 -14.57 -13.10 30.48
N SER A 449 -15.83 -13.44 30.30
CA SER A 449 -16.92 -12.53 29.86
C SER A 449 -17.53 -11.78 31.04
#